data_56dd1abc758c4c54a45ec6a22a616d3a
#
_entry.id   56dd1abc758c4c54a45ec6a22a616d3a
#
_cell.length_a   1.000
_cell.length_b   1.000
_cell.length_c   1.000
_cell.angle_alpha   90.00
_cell.angle_beta   90.00
_cell.angle_gamma   90.00
#
_symmetry.space_group_name_H-M   'P 1'
#
loop_
_entity.id
_entity.type
_entity.pdbx_description
1 polymer ?
#
loop_
_entity_poly.entity_id
_entity_poly.type
_entity_poly.pdbx_seq_one_letter_code
_entity_poly.pdbx_strand_id
1 'polypeptide(L)'
;FGALIALGQAIVGMDAVGAGIYAFLNRLLIPTGLHHALNNVFWFDTIGLGDLANFWKGKTSADVSWDLGMYMSGFFPCMMFGIPGAALAMVHTAKSNKKKIAIGLVGSAALCSFICGVTEPFEFGFMFLAPALYVVYALLYGIFTFITVLVGFRAGFSFSAGATDLIFSASLPAAKNTWMILPLGIAAFVVFYVVFRFMITKFDLKTPGREDDDDDAEKGAKLENNDYTEVARIVLEGVGGKENIESIDNCITRLRLEIRDYTKVDEKKIKSAGVAGVVRPSQKTVQVIIGTQVQFVADEFKKLCK
;
A
#
# COMPACT_ATOMS: atom_id res chain seq x y z
N PHE A 1 -4.05 24.85 -8.02
CA PHE A 1 -4.32 24.24 -9.33
C PHE A 1 -3.46 24.88 -10.42
N GLY A 2 -3.40 26.23 -10.52
CA GLY A 2 -2.58 26.94 -11.53
C GLY A 2 -1.10 26.56 -11.56
N ALA A 3 -0.47 26.34 -10.38
CA ALA A 3 0.92 25.90 -10.31
C ALA A 3 1.14 24.50 -10.91
N LEU A 4 0.18 23.58 -10.77
CA LEU A 4 0.24 22.24 -11.39
C LEU A 4 0.07 22.30 -12.90
N ILE A 5 -0.77 23.20 -13.40
CA ILE A 5 -0.91 23.44 -14.85
C ILE A 5 0.40 24.02 -15.43
N ALA A 6 0.98 25.03 -14.78
CA ALA A 6 2.25 25.62 -15.21
C ALA A 6 3.39 24.59 -15.20
N LEU A 7 3.45 23.75 -14.17
CA LEU A 7 4.39 22.62 -14.10
C LEU A 7 4.16 21.63 -15.26
N GLY A 8 2.91 21.26 -15.51
CA GLY A 8 2.55 20.37 -16.61
C GLY A 8 2.98 20.91 -17.97
N GLN A 9 2.69 22.17 -18.24
CA GLN A 9 3.08 22.85 -19.49
C GLN A 9 4.61 22.90 -19.66
N ALA A 10 5.35 23.12 -18.58
CA ALA A 10 6.82 23.11 -18.62
C ALA A 10 7.39 21.72 -18.92
N ILE A 11 6.73 20.64 -18.45
CA ILE A 11 7.18 19.26 -18.61
C ILE A 11 6.84 18.70 -20.00
N VAL A 12 5.71 19.09 -20.59
CA VAL A 12 5.20 18.51 -21.84
C VAL A 12 6.19 18.65 -23.01
N GLY A 13 7.00 19.73 -23.06
CA GLY A 13 8.01 19.92 -24.10
C GLY A 13 9.31 19.14 -23.89
N MET A 14 9.41 18.29 -22.86
CA MET A 14 10.66 17.60 -22.48
C MET A 14 10.68 16.12 -22.92
N ASP A 15 9.74 15.67 -23.74
CA ASP A 15 9.63 14.29 -24.24
C ASP A 15 9.82 13.21 -23.14
N ALA A 16 10.72 12.25 -23.35
CA ALA A 16 10.96 11.17 -22.42
C ALA A 16 11.39 11.64 -21.01
N VAL A 17 12.16 12.74 -20.94
CA VAL A 17 12.56 13.35 -19.66
C VAL A 17 11.35 13.87 -18.92
N GLY A 18 10.44 14.54 -19.62
CA GLY A 18 9.18 15.03 -19.07
C GLY A 18 8.29 13.90 -18.55
N ALA A 19 8.17 12.82 -19.30
CA ALA A 19 7.43 11.64 -18.85
C ALA A 19 8.02 11.03 -17.57
N GLY A 20 9.35 10.96 -17.47
CA GLY A 20 10.06 10.49 -16.27
C GLY A 20 9.83 11.39 -15.06
N ILE A 21 9.93 12.72 -15.23
CA ILE A 21 9.66 13.70 -14.17
C ILE A 21 8.20 13.59 -13.70
N TYR A 22 7.27 13.50 -14.63
CA TYR A 22 5.86 13.31 -14.34
C TYR A 22 5.61 12.05 -13.49
N ALA A 23 6.15 10.90 -13.91
CA ALA A 23 5.96 9.65 -13.19
C ALA A 23 6.58 9.69 -11.77
N PHE A 24 7.76 10.29 -11.61
CA PHE A 24 8.37 10.52 -10.30
C PHE A 24 7.47 11.37 -9.40
N LEU A 25 7.03 12.54 -9.87
CA LEU A 25 6.18 13.43 -9.10
C LEU A 25 4.81 12.82 -8.81
N ASN A 26 4.25 12.08 -9.75
CA ASN A 26 3.00 11.35 -9.59
C ASN A 26 3.09 10.41 -8.37
N ARG A 27 4.12 9.56 -8.31
CA ARG A 27 4.32 8.67 -7.16
C ARG A 27 4.58 9.44 -5.87
N LEU A 28 5.44 10.46 -5.91
CA LEU A 28 5.77 11.25 -4.73
C LEU A 28 4.56 11.95 -4.09
N LEU A 29 3.56 12.29 -4.88
CA LEU A 29 2.35 13.00 -4.45
C LEU A 29 1.21 12.09 -3.98
N ILE A 30 1.33 10.76 -4.09
CA ILE A 30 0.29 9.83 -3.62
C ILE A 30 -0.07 10.03 -2.14
N PRO A 31 0.88 10.22 -1.19
CA PRO A 31 0.56 10.42 0.22
C PRO A 31 -0.38 11.60 0.49
N THR A 32 -0.37 12.60 -0.39
CA THR A 32 -1.20 13.80 -0.29
C THR A 32 -2.49 13.75 -1.12
N GLY A 33 -2.64 12.72 -1.98
CA GLY A 33 -3.73 12.63 -2.96
C GLY A 33 -3.59 13.57 -4.17
N LEU A 34 -2.57 14.43 -4.21
CA LEU A 34 -2.39 15.42 -5.28
C LEU A 34 -1.94 14.80 -6.62
N HIS A 35 -1.54 13.53 -6.64
CA HIS A 35 -1.24 12.80 -7.87
C HIS A 35 -2.44 12.77 -8.84
N HIS A 36 -3.68 12.75 -8.35
CA HIS A 36 -4.88 12.86 -9.20
C HIS A 36 -4.96 14.20 -9.94
N ALA A 37 -4.51 15.29 -9.32
CA ALA A 37 -4.46 16.58 -9.96
C ALA A 37 -3.42 16.62 -11.09
N LEU A 38 -2.26 15.93 -10.93
CA LEU A 38 -1.30 15.73 -12.00
C LEU A 38 -1.86 14.84 -13.12
N ASN A 39 -2.57 13.77 -12.79
CA ASN A 39 -3.21 12.90 -13.78
C ASN A 39 -4.19 13.68 -14.66
N ASN A 40 -4.93 14.63 -14.07
CA ASN A 40 -5.81 15.51 -14.84
C ASN A 40 -5.06 16.33 -15.88
N VAL A 41 -3.84 16.74 -15.59
CA VAL A 41 -3.02 17.52 -16.53
C VAL A 41 -2.53 16.67 -17.70
N PHE A 42 -2.02 15.45 -17.44
CA PHE A 42 -1.33 14.63 -18.45
C PHE A 42 -2.23 13.61 -19.15
N TRP A 43 -3.17 12.99 -18.44
CA TRP A 43 -4.01 11.93 -19.02
C TRP A 43 -5.35 12.46 -19.56
N PHE A 44 -5.88 13.50 -18.93
CA PHE A 44 -7.14 14.13 -19.35
C PHE A 44 -6.87 15.39 -20.16
N ASP A 45 -7.87 16.23 -20.36
CA ASP A 45 -7.82 17.34 -21.31
C ASP A 45 -7.58 18.72 -20.65
N THR A 46 -7.00 18.77 -19.45
CA THR A 46 -6.83 20.05 -18.72
C THR A 46 -5.93 21.05 -19.44
N ILE A 47 -4.93 20.58 -20.18
CA ILE A 47 -4.00 21.41 -20.97
C ILE A 47 -4.05 21.09 -22.48
N GLY A 48 -5.13 20.45 -22.93
CA GLY A 48 -5.33 20.11 -24.34
C GLY A 48 -4.64 18.82 -24.78
N LEU A 49 -4.07 18.01 -23.88
CA LEU A 49 -3.46 16.72 -24.25
C LEU A 49 -4.53 15.64 -24.48
N GLY A 50 -5.33 15.33 -23.47
CA GLY A 50 -6.30 14.25 -23.53
C GLY A 50 -5.69 12.91 -23.95
N ASP A 51 -4.49 12.59 -23.45
CA ASP A 51 -3.66 11.46 -23.91
C ASP A 51 -4.42 10.13 -23.83
N LEU A 52 -5.11 9.88 -22.71
CA LEU A 52 -5.93 8.70 -22.51
C LEU A 52 -7.08 8.61 -23.53
N ALA A 53 -7.86 9.68 -23.67
CA ALA A 53 -9.01 9.69 -24.57
C ALA A 53 -8.60 9.55 -26.04
N ASN A 54 -7.52 10.19 -26.46
CA ASN A 54 -7.01 10.11 -27.83
C ASN A 54 -6.47 8.70 -28.14
N PHE A 55 -5.80 8.06 -27.18
CA PHE A 55 -5.29 6.69 -27.32
C PHE A 55 -6.45 5.70 -27.57
N TRP A 56 -7.49 5.77 -26.74
CA TRP A 56 -8.64 4.86 -26.83
C TRP A 56 -9.61 5.17 -27.98
N LYS A 57 -9.58 6.39 -28.54
CA LYS A 57 -10.29 6.72 -29.78
C LYS A 57 -9.59 6.18 -31.03
N GLY A 58 -8.47 5.48 -30.88
CA GLY A 58 -7.73 4.91 -32.01
C GLY A 58 -6.92 5.92 -32.81
N LYS A 59 -6.61 7.10 -32.25
CA LYS A 59 -5.66 8.04 -32.84
C LYS A 59 -4.24 7.51 -32.76
N THR A 60 -3.36 8.10 -33.54
CA THR A 60 -1.92 7.86 -33.55
C THR A 60 -1.15 9.13 -33.21
N SER A 61 0.19 9.03 -33.02
CA SER A 61 1.02 10.22 -32.82
C SER A 61 1.05 11.17 -34.05
N ALA A 62 0.56 10.73 -35.21
CA ALA A 62 0.40 11.60 -36.37
C ALA A 62 -0.80 12.56 -36.26
N ASP A 63 -1.78 12.24 -35.40
CA ASP A 63 -3.01 13.00 -35.20
C ASP A 63 -2.89 14.01 -34.06
N VAL A 64 -1.77 14.07 -33.37
CA VAL A 64 -1.52 14.94 -32.20
C VAL A 64 -0.11 15.53 -32.25
N SER A 65 0.19 16.52 -31.41
CA SER A 65 1.48 17.20 -31.39
C SER A 65 2.50 16.58 -30.42
N TRP A 66 2.22 15.44 -29.85
CA TRP A 66 3.10 14.68 -28.92
C TRP A 66 3.09 13.20 -29.27
N ASP A 67 4.01 12.43 -28.67
CA ASP A 67 4.04 10.98 -28.85
C ASP A 67 2.98 10.30 -27.97
N LEU A 68 1.87 9.93 -28.58
CA LEU A 68 0.66 9.47 -27.92
C LEU A 68 0.91 8.25 -27.04
N GLY A 69 0.44 8.29 -25.80
CA GLY A 69 0.62 7.26 -24.80
C GLY A 69 1.92 7.36 -23.99
N MET A 70 2.79 8.34 -24.27
CA MET A 70 4.07 8.47 -23.56
C MET A 70 3.93 8.68 -22.04
N TYR A 71 2.85 9.36 -21.62
CA TYR A 71 2.58 9.61 -20.19
C TYR A 71 1.87 8.45 -19.48
N MET A 72 1.51 7.39 -20.20
CA MET A 72 0.88 6.17 -19.64
C MET A 72 1.84 4.99 -19.62
N SER A 73 2.66 4.86 -20.67
CA SER A 73 3.41 3.62 -20.98
C SER A 73 4.38 3.19 -19.90
N GLY A 74 5.06 4.13 -19.25
CA GLY A 74 6.09 3.82 -18.25
C GLY A 74 5.57 3.23 -16.95
N PHE A 75 4.29 3.35 -16.69
CA PHE A 75 3.66 2.76 -15.50
C PHE A 75 3.53 1.24 -15.61
N PHE A 76 3.36 0.68 -16.81
CA PHE A 76 3.16 -0.76 -17.01
C PHE A 76 4.32 -1.63 -16.48
N PRO A 77 5.59 -1.42 -16.85
CA PRO A 77 6.69 -2.21 -16.30
C PRO A 77 6.80 -2.10 -14.77
N CYS A 78 6.56 -0.91 -14.24
CA CYS A 78 6.66 -0.67 -12.80
C CYS A 78 5.52 -1.34 -12.02
N MET A 79 4.27 -1.16 -12.44
CA MET A 79 3.10 -1.68 -11.74
C MET A 79 2.97 -3.19 -11.87
N MET A 80 3.22 -3.74 -13.08
CA MET A 80 3.08 -5.16 -13.33
C MET A 80 4.27 -5.98 -12.81
N PHE A 81 5.47 -5.44 -12.80
CA PHE A 81 6.68 -6.22 -12.47
C PHE A 81 7.50 -5.59 -11.34
N GLY A 82 7.67 -4.27 -11.33
CA GLY A 82 8.43 -3.56 -10.30
C GLY A 82 7.84 -3.77 -8.90
N ILE A 83 6.53 -3.58 -8.73
CA ILE A 83 5.84 -3.80 -7.46
C ILE A 83 5.94 -5.26 -7.00
N PRO A 84 5.68 -6.29 -7.80
CA PRO A 84 5.95 -7.68 -7.43
C PRO A 84 7.40 -7.93 -7.00
N GLY A 85 8.38 -7.31 -7.66
CA GLY A 85 9.79 -7.38 -7.25
C GLY A 85 10.03 -6.77 -5.88
N ALA A 86 9.50 -5.57 -5.63
CA ALA A 86 9.58 -4.89 -4.34
C ALA A 86 8.88 -5.67 -3.23
N ALA A 87 7.69 -6.21 -3.51
CA ALA A 87 6.95 -7.05 -2.57
C ALA A 87 7.72 -8.31 -2.19
N LEU A 88 8.34 -8.98 -3.16
CA LEU A 88 9.19 -10.14 -2.90
C LEU A 88 10.41 -9.78 -2.03
N ALA A 89 11.01 -8.61 -2.24
CA ALA A 89 12.09 -8.11 -1.40
C ALA A 89 11.63 -7.90 0.06
N MET A 90 10.45 -7.32 0.27
CA MET A 90 9.87 -7.17 1.61
C MET A 90 9.60 -8.53 2.27
N VAL A 91 9.02 -9.49 1.55
CA VAL A 91 8.78 -10.85 2.05
C VAL A 91 10.08 -11.56 2.42
N HIS A 92 11.13 -11.43 1.60
CA HIS A 92 12.42 -12.07 1.87
C HIS A 92 13.18 -11.44 3.06
N THR A 93 12.91 -10.17 3.35
CA THR A 93 13.51 -9.46 4.47
C THR A 93 12.65 -9.45 5.73
N ALA A 94 11.42 -9.93 5.67
CA ALA A 94 10.51 -10.02 6.81
C ALA A 94 11.05 -10.99 7.89
N LYS A 95 10.75 -10.68 9.17
CA LYS A 95 11.06 -11.56 10.30
C LYS A 95 10.34 -12.90 10.12
N SER A 96 10.95 -14.00 10.56
CA SER A 96 10.45 -15.35 10.32
C SER A 96 9.03 -15.59 10.86
N ASN A 97 8.71 -15.03 12.03
CA ASN A 97 7.41 -15.10 12.68
C ASN A 97 6.31 -14.30 11.94
N LYS A 98 6.66 -13.19 11.28
CA LYS A 98 5.74 -12.29 10.56
C LYS A 98 5.67 -12.56 9.05
N LYS A 99 6.49 -13.47 8.53
CA LYS A 99 6.63 -13.70 7.09
C LYS A 99 5.31 -14.10 6.41
N LYS A 100 4.47 -14.91 7.06
CA LYS A 100 3.17 -15.31 6.53
C LYS A 100 2.21 -14.13 6.38
N ILE A 101 2.22 -13.21 7.36
CA ILE A 101 1.41 -11.99 7.34
C ILE A 101 1.90 -11.05 6.23
N ALA A 102 3.22 -10.87 6.13
CA ALA A 102 3.83 -10.08 5.06
C ALA A 102 3.48 -10.63 3.67
N ILE A 103 3.54 -11.95 3.45
CA ILE A 103 3.13 -12.58 2.19
C ILE A 103 1.66 -12.25 1.88
N GLY A 104 0.77 -12.40 2.84
CA GLY A 104 -0.65 -12.08 2.65
C GLY A 104 -0.88 -10.62 2.27
N LEU A 105 -0.26 -9.69 3.00
CA LEU A 105 -0.45 -8.26 2.80
C LEU A 105 0.16 -7.76 1.48
N VAL A 106 1.50 -7.88 1.34
CA VAL A 106 2.17 -7.32 0.16
C VAL A 106 2.00 -8.19 -1.08
N GLY A 107 1.77 -9.50 -0.93
CA GLY A 107 1.52 -10.41 -2.06
C GLY A 107 0.17 -10.16 -2.71
N SER A 108 -0.91 -9.97 -1.94
CA SER A 108 -2.22 -9.60 -2.48
C SER A 108 -2.20 -8.22 -3.14
N ALA A 109 -1.51 -7.24 -2.53
CA ALA A 109 -1.34 -5.92 -3.11
C ALA A 109 -0.55 -5.96 -4.43
N ALA A 110 0.52 -6.76 -4.50
CA ALA A 110 1.30 -6.96 -5.73
C ALA A 110 0.49 -7.64 -6.84
N LEU A 111 -0.34 -8.63 -6.50
CA LEU A 111 -1.25 -9.28 -7.44
C LEU A 111 -2.29 -8.29 -7.98
N CYS A 112 -2.87 -7.46 -7.11
CA CYS A 112 -3.80 -6.40 -7.49
C CYS A 112 -3.13 -5.40 -8.46
N SER A 113 -1.90 -4.98 -8.15
CA SER A 113 -1.11 -4.10 -9.02
C SER A 113 -0.83 -4.75 -10.38
N PHE A 114 -0.45 -6.02 -10.40
CA PHE A 114 -0.17 -6.73 -11.66
C PHE A 114 -1.42 -6.84 -12.55
N ILE A 115 -2.57 -7.21 -11.99
CA ILE A 115 -3.79 -7.45 -12.77
C ILE A 115 -4.46 -6.14 -13.16
N CYS A 116 -4.72 -5.27 -12.18
CA CYS A 116 -5.55 -4.08 -12.34
C CYS A 116 -4.77 -2.77 -12.35
N GLY A 117 -3.47 -2.77 -12.02
CA GLY A 117 -2.69 -1.55 -11.87
C GLY A 117 -3.02 -0.73 -10.61
N VAL A 118 -3.73 -1.29 -9.62
CA VAL A 118 -4.04 -0.61 -8.36
C VAL A 118 -2.86 -0.78 -7.40
N THR A 119 -2.16 0.30 -7.09
CA THR A 119 -0.88 0.29 -6.36
C THR A 119 -0.98 0.76 -4.92
N GLU A 120 -2.03 1.50 -4.58
CA GLU A 120 -2.23 2.14 -3.28
C GLU A 120 -2.17 1.14 -2.10
N PRO A 121 -2.74 -0.08 -2.18
CA PRO A 121 -2.62 -1.03 -1.08
C PRO A 121 -1.17 -1.42 -0.77
N PHE A 122 -0.32 -1.48 -1.80
CA PHE A 122 1.11 -1.73 -1.64
C PHE A 122 1.82 -0.49 -1.08
N GLU A 123 1.58 0.68 -1.65
CA GLU A 123 2.24 1.94 -1.32
C GLU A 123 1.93 2.36 0.12
N PHE A 124 0.66 2.37 0.51
CA PHE A 124 0.23 2.69 1.88
C PHE A 124 0.78 1.69 2.92
N GLY A 125 1.06 0.46 2.49
CA GLY A 125 1.64 -0.56 3.35
C GLY A 125 3.04 -0.22 3.86
N PHE A 126 3.82 0.62 3.16
CA PHE A 126 5.19 0.90 3.57
C PHE A 126 5.62 2.37 3.58
N MET A 127 4.90 3.27 2.87
CA MET A 127 5.38 4.64 2.69
C MET A 127 5.50 5.45 3.98
N PHE A 128 4.66 5.19 4.97
CA PHE A 128 4.72 5.83 6.28
C PHE A 128 5.72 5.15 7.22
N LEU A 129 6.00 3.86 7.02
CA LEU A 129 6.96 3.10 7.80
C LEU A 129 8.40 3.38 7.35
N ALA A 130 8.61 3.57 6.05
CA ALA A 130 9.90 3.77 5.42
C ALA A 130 9.87 4.88 4.36
N PRO A 131 9.71 6.18 4.74
CA PRO A 131 9.58 7.28 3.78
C PRO A 131 10.76 7.40 2.81
N ALA A 132 11.99 7.13 3.28
CA ALA A 132 13.18 7.16 2.42
C ALA A 132 13.11 6.10 1.30
N LEU A 133 12.61 4.90 1.62
CA LEU A 133 12.38 3.85 0.62
C LEU A 133 11.30 4.25 -0.38
N TYR A 134 10.27 4.98 0.10
CA TYR A 134 9.22 5.49 -0.76
C TYR A 134 9.72 6.52 -1.78
N VAL A 135 10.60 7.42 -1.37
CA VAL A 135 11.24 8.38 -2.31
C VAL A 135 12.05 7.64 -3.38
N VAL A 136 12.80 6.61 -3.01
CA VAL A 136 13.54 5.78 -3.97
C VAL A 136 12.59 5.01 -4.89
N TYR A 137 11.48 4.50 -4.36
CA TYR A 137 10.42 3.90 -5.16
C TYR A 137 9.88 4.86 -6.23
N ALA A 138 9.56 6.09 -5.85
CA ALA A 138 9.12 7.12 -6.79
C ALA A 138 10.19 7.43 -7.85
N LEU A 139 11.47 7.51 -7.45
CA LEU A 139 12.58 7.73 -8.37
C LEU A 139 12.72 6.59 -9.40
N LEU A 140 12.57 5.34 -8.96
CA LEU A 140 12.57 4.20 -9.87
C LEU A 140 11.45 4.29 -10.91
N TYR A 141 10.25 4.73 -10.54
CA TYR A 141 9.18 4.99 -11.50
C TYR A 141 9.58 6.03 -12.54
N GLY A 142 10.18 7.13 -12.13
CA GLY A 142 10.67 8.15 -13.04
C GLY A 142 11.70 7.60 -14.04
N ILE A 143 12.70 6.85 -13.55
CA ILE A 143 13.75 6.24 -14.35
C ILE A 143 13.17 5.24 -15.36
N PHE A 144 12.32 4.33 -14.89
CA PHE A 144 11.72 3.32 -15.78
C PHE A 144 10.77 3.94 -16.80
N THR A 145 10.03 4.98 -16.44
CA THR A 145 9.18 5.71 -17.39
C THR A 145 10.03 6.38 -18.46
N PHE A 146 11.10 7.06 -18.09
CA PHE A 146 12.06 7.64 -19.03
C PHE A 146 12.60 6.58 -20.01
N ILE A 147 13.10 5.46 -19.49
CA ILE A 147 13.64 4.36 -20.33
C ILE A 147 12.55 3.80 -21.25
N THR A 148 11.33 3.56 -20.71
CA THR A 148 10.21 2.99 -21.46
C THR A 148 9.82 3.87 -22.65
N VAL A 149 9.81 5.19 -22.44
CA VAL A 149 9.53 6.15 -23.51
C VAL A 149 10.64 6.17 -24.55
N LEU A 150 11.91 6.15 -24.13
CA LEU A 150 13.07 6.14 -25.03
C LEU A 150 13.13 4.92 -25.95
N VAL A 151 12.81 3.73 -25.43
CA VAL A 151 12.83 2.49 -26.23
C VAL A 151 11.60 2.33 -27.11
N GLY A 152 10.67 3.29 -27.07
CA GLY A 152 9.49 3.31 -27.94
C GLY A 152 8.41 2.31 -27.61
N PHE A 153 8.36 1.80 -26.36
CA PHE A 153 7.18 1.04 -25.90
C PHE A 153 6.01 1.99 -25.68
N ARG A 154 4.86 1.68 -26.29
CA ARG A 154 3.60 2.45 -26.10
C ARG A 154 2.45 1.51 -25.82
N ALA A 155 1.81 1.75 -24.69
CA ALA A 155 0.56 1.13 -24.26
C ALA A 155 -0.28 2.16 -23.51
N GLY A 156 -1.58 2.03 -23.57
CA GLY A 156 -2.53 2.91 -22.89
C GLY A 156 -3.35 2.15 -21.88
N PHE A 157 -3.84 2.84 -20.88
CA PHE A 157 -4.83 2.30 -19.96
C PHE A 157 -6.09 3.16 -19.95
N SER A 158 -7.21 2.55 -19.60
CA SER A 158 -8.48 3.24 -19.37
C SER A 158 -8.67 3.50 -17.87
N PHE A 159 -8.23 2.55 -17.05
CA PHE A 159 -8.28 2.62 -15.59
C PHE A 159 -6.89 2.77 -14.98
N SER A 160 -6.00 1.80 -15.18
CA SER A 160 -4.62 1.84 -14.69
C SER A 160 -3.72 0.84 -15.41
N ALA A 161 -2.39 0.95 -15.22
CA ALA A 161 -1.39 0.19 -15.96
C ALA A 161 -1.22 -1.25 -15.46
N GLY A 162 -2.27 -2.06 -15.56
CA GLY A 162 -2.28 -3.48 -15.26
C GLY A 162 -2.38 -4.36 -16.50
N ALA A 163 -2.30 -5.68 -16.29
CA ALA A 163 -2.37 -6.68 -17.36
C ALA A 163 -3.67 -6.58 -18.17
N THR A 164 -4.78 -6.25 -17.53
CA THR A 164 -6.09 -6.06 -18.19
C THR A 164 -6.03 -4.96 -19.23
N ASP A 165 -5.59 -3.77 -18.86
CA ASP A 165 -5.52 -2.65 -19.78
C ASP A 165 -4.43 -2.85 -20.85
N LEU A 166 -3.31 -3.51 -20.52
CA LEU A 166 -2.29 -3.86 -21.50
C LEU A 166 -2.85 -4.76 -22.61
N ILE A 167 -3.59 -5.80 -22.24
CA ILE A 167 -4.19 -6.74 -23.22
C ILE A 167 -5.15 -6.00 -24.15
N PHE A 168 -6.01 -5.16 -23.59
CA PHE A 168 -7.00 -4.42 -24.40
C PHE A 168 -6.36 -3.33 -25.27
N SER A 169 -5.34 -2.63 -24.75
CA SER A 169 -4.69 -1.53 -25.47
C SER A 169 -3.67 -2.01 -26.51
N ALA A 170 -3.17 -3.23 -26.43
CA ALA A 170 -2.13 -3.75 -27.31
C ALA A 170 -2.52 -3.81 -28.78
N SER A 171 -3.82 -3.89 -29.09
CA SER A 171 -4.35 -3.90 -30.45
C SER A 171 -4.68 -2.52 -31.01
N LEU A 172 -4.57 -1.44 -30.22
CA LEU A 172 -4.90 -0.11 -30.64
C LEU A 172 -3.82 0.51 -31.54
N PRO A 173 -4.16 1.41 -32.47
CA PRO A 173 -3.22 1.97 -33.47
C PRO A 173 -2.02 2.72 -32.82
N ALA A 174 -2.19 3.32 -31.65
CA ALA A 174 -1.12 4.00 -30.93
C ALA A 174 -0.17 3.06 -30.17
N ALA A 175 -0.56 1.80 -29.96
CA ALA A 175 0.28 0.82 -29.29
C ALA A 175 1.52 0.49 -30.16
N LYS A 176 2.70 0.51 -29.53
CA LYS A 176 3.98 0.23 -30.22
C LYS A 176 4.83 -0.67 -29.34
N ASN A 177 5.48 -1.64 -29.98
CA ASN A 177 6.45 -2.52 -29.34
C ASN A 177 5.96 -3.18 -28.05
N THR A 178 4.69 -3.57 -27.97
CA THR A 178 4.05 -4.09 -26.75
C THR A 178 4.73 -5.35 -26.19
N TRP A 179 5.43 -6.12 -27.02
CA TRP A 179 6.27 -7.25 -26.61
C TRP A 179 7.40 -6.86 -25.66
N MET A 180 7.88 -5.60 -25.70
CA MET A 180 8.92 -5.08 -24.83
C MET A 180 8.52 -5.01 -23.37
N ILE A 181 7.23 -5.22 -23.06
CA ILE A 181 6.81 -5.35 -21.65
C ILE A 181 7.55 -6.47 -20.92
N LEU A 182 7.94 -7.55 -21.63
CA LEU A 182 8.67 -8.65 -21.01
C LEU A 182 10.09 -8.23 -20.59
N PRO A 183 10.99 -7.76 -21.49
CA PRO A 183 12.34 -7.35 -21.07
C PRO A 183 12.33 -6.15 -20.13
N LEU A 184 11.46 -5.15 -20.34
CA LEU A 184 11.31 -4.01 -19.44
C LEU A 184 10.77 -4.44 -18.06
N GLY A 185 9.80 -5.34 -18.05
CA GLY A 185 9.22 -5.87 -16.84
C GLY A 185 10.24 -6.69 -16.04
N ILE A 186 10.98 -7.59 -16.68
CA ILE A 186 12.03 -8.36 -16.01
C ILE A 186 13.08 -7.41 -15.41
N ALA A 187 13.53 -6.40 -16.16
CA ALA A 187 14.46 -5.40 -15.67
C ALA A 187 13.88 -4.64 -14.46
N ALA A 188 12.61 -4.20 -14.53
CA ALA A 188 11.93 -3.54 -13.43
C ALA A 188 11.83 -4.46 -12.20
N PHE A 189 11.42 -5.71 -12.36
CA PHE A 189 11.34 -6.68 -11.27
C PHE A 189 12.69 -6.84 -10.56
N VAL A 190 13.77 -7.07 -11.32
CA VAL A 190 15.09 -7.28 -10.75
C VAL A 190 15.60 -6.02 -10.05
N VAL A 191 15.48 -4.85 -10.68
CA VAL A 191 15.97 -3.59 -10.11
C VAL A 191 15.20 -3.23 -8.83
N PHE A 192 13.87 -3.30 -8.87
CA PHE A 192 13.06 -3.03 -7.68
C PHE A 192 13.38 -4.03 -6.55
N TYR A 193 13.49 -5.33 -6.86
CA TYR A 193 13.86 -6.33 -5.87
C TYR A 193 15.22 -6.04 -5.23
N VAL A 194 16.26 -5.80 -6.04
CA VAL A 194 17.63 -5.57 -5.56
C VAL A 194 17.71 -4.29 -4.74
N VAL A 195 17.15 -3.19 -5.25
CA VAL A 195 17.18 -1.89 -4.57
C VAL A 195 16.43 -1.94 -3.25
N PHE A 196 15.21 -2.49 -3.24
CA PHE A 196 14.42 -2.64 -2.02
C PHE A 196 15.11 -3.53 -1.00
N ARG A 197 15.58 -4.71 -1.42
CA ARG A 197 16.31 -5.63 -0.53
C ARG A 197 17.55 -4.96 0.06
N PHE A 198 18.35 -4.28 -0.76
CA PHE A 198 19.54 -3.57 -0.30
C PHE A 198 19.19 -2.49 0.72
N MET A 199 18.24 -1.62 0.40
CA MET A 199 17.86 -0.52 1.30
C MET A 199 17.27 -1.03 2.61
N ILE A 200 16.35 -2.00 2.55
CA ILE A 200 15.72 -2.56 3.74
C ILE A 200 16.78 -3.19 4.66
N THR A 201 17.73 -3.95 4.11
CA THR A 201 18.75 -4.63 4.92
C THR A 201 19.86 -3.69 5.38
N LYS A 202 20.31 -2.76 4.52
CA LYS A 202 21.43 -1.85 4.82
C LYS A 202 21.05 -0.80 5.86
N PHE A 203 19.83 -0.27 5.80
CA PHE A 203 19.37 0.81 6.67
C PHE A 203 18.38 0.32 7.74
N ASP A 204 18.20 -0.98 7.88
CA ASP A 204 17.22 -1.61 8.79
C ASP A 204 15.83 -0.97 8.73
N LEU A 205 15.34 -0.70 7.51
CA LEU A 205 14.07 -0.01 7.32
C LEU A 205 12.91 -0.89 7.75
N LYS A 206 11.94 -0.28 8.40
CA LYS A 206 10.70 -0.94 8.81
C LYS A 206 9.77 -1.04 7.59
N THR A 207 9.45 -2.26 7.23
CA THR A 207 8.51 -2.59 6.15
C THR A 207 7.56 -3.67 6.66
N PRO A 208 6.45 -3.97 5.96
CA PRO A 208 5.55 -5.05 6.38
C PRO A 208 6.28 -6.34 6.73
N GLY A 209 6.10 -6.80 7.97
CA GLY A 209 6.79 -7.95 8.54
C GLY A 209 8.16 -7.64 9.17
N ARG A 210 8.57 -6.36 9.24
CA ARG A 210 9.79 -5.91 9.93
C ARG A 210 9.53 -4.87 11.02
N GLU A 211 8.27 -4.62 11.35
CA GLU A 211 7.90 -3.73 12.44
C GLU A 211 8.52 -4.22 13.75
N ASP A 212 8.81 -3.27 14.65
CA ASP A 212 9.30 -3.62 15.97
C ASP A 212 8.26 -4.47 16.69
N ASP A 213 8.76 -5.45 17.42
CA ASP A 213 7.91 -6.34 18.19
C ASP A 213 7.44 -5.61 19.45
N ASP A 214 6.27 -5.02 19.43
CA ASP A 214 5.45 -4.76 20.63
C ASP A 214 4.85 -6.09 21.22
N ASP A 215 5.61 -7.18 21.32
CA ASP A 215 5.46 -8.37 20.49
C ASP A 215 5.76 -9.65 21.18
N ASP A 216 5.88 -9.64 22.44
CA ASP A 216 5.60 -10.87 23.19
C ASP A 216 4.09 -11.20 23.20
N ALA A 217 3.27 -10.26 22.70
CA ALA A 217 1.83 -10.35 22.74
C ALA A 217 1.18 -10.99 21.48
N GLU A 218 1.84 -10.99 20.31
CA GLU A 218 1.30 -11.62 19.09
C GLU A 218 1.76 -13.06 18.88
N LYS A 219 2.71 -13.56 19.68
CA LYS A 219 3.12 -14.97 19.58
C LYS A 219 2.02 -15.87 20.16
N GLY A 220 1.02 -16.12 19.31
CA GLY A 220 0.09 -17.22 19.53
C GLY A 220 -1.06 -16.95 20.46
N ALA A 221 -1.75 -15.81 20.34
CA ALA A 221 -3.08 -15.64 20.90
C ALA A 221 -4.11 -16.53 20.17
N LYS A 222 -3.97 -17.83 20.34
CA LYS A 222 -5.13 -18.70 20.38
C LYS A 222 -5.55 -18.71 21.84
N LEU A 223 -6.74 -18.19 22.13
CA LEU A 223 -7.37 -18.44 23.40
C LEU A 223 -7.35 -19.96 23.61
N GLU A 224 -6.72 -20.42 24.68
CA GLU A 224 -6.70 -21.85 25.01
C GLU A 224 -8.10 -22.36 25.31
N ASN A 225 -9.02 -21.46 25.61
CA ASN A 225 -10.41 -21.71 25.89
C ASN A 225 -11.31 -21.05 24.84
N ASN A 226 -12.14 -21.81 24.15
CA ASN A 226 -13.16 -21.31 23.21
C ASN A 226 -14.39 -20.71 23.91
N ASP A 227 -14.37 -20.55 25.22
CA ASP A 227 -15.44 -19.88 25.98
C ASP A 227 -15.20 -18.38 26.01
N TYR A 228 -15.66 -17.71 24.95
CA TYR A 228 -15.51 -16.26 24.79
C TYR A 228 -16.25 -15.47 25.87
N THR A 229 -17.31 -16.04 26.47
CA THR A 229 -18.08 -15.43 27.55
C THR A 229 -17.24 -15.39 28.84
N GLU A 230 -16.55 -16.49 29.15
CA GLU A 230 -15.67 -16.56 30.32
C GLU A 230 -14.46 -15.62 30.15
N VAL A 231 -13.86 -15.58 28.96
CA VAL A 231 -12.76 -14.64 28.66
C VAL A 231 -13.25 -13.19 28.82
N ALA A 232 -14.39 -12.84 28.26
CA ALA A 232 -14.96 -11.50 28.41
C ALA A 232 -15.25 -11.15 29.88
N ARG A 233 -15.75 -12.09 30.68
CA ARG A 233 -16.00 -11.92 32.11
C ARG A 233 -14.72 -11.63 32.90
N ILE A 234 -13.68 -12.43 32.71
CA ILE A 234 -12.38 -12.25 33.39
C ILE A 234 -11.75 -10.90 32.99
N VAL A 235 -11.82 -10.54 31.71
CA VAL A 235 -11.32 -9.24 31.22
C VAL A 235 -12.11 -8.10 31.88
N LEU A 236 -13.45 -8.19 31.94
CA LEU A 236 -14.31 -7.17 32.54
C LEU A 236 -14.00 -6.97 34.03
N GLU A 237 -13.84 -8.07 34.76
CA GLU A 237 -13.43 -8.01 36.17
C GLU A 237 -12.04 -7.40 36.32
N GLY A 238 -11.09 -7.76 35.42
CA GLY A 238 -9.71 -7.27 35.46
C GLY A 238 -9.57 -5.81 35.07
N VAL A 239 -10.51 -5.22 34.33
CA VAL A 239 -10.50 -3.77 34.03
C VAL A 239 -11.27 -2.96 35.10
N GLY A 240 -11.73 -3.57 36.18
CA GLY A 240 -12.41 -2.90 37.28
C GLY A 240 -13.93 -2.90 37.19
N GLY A 241 -14.50 -3.80 36.37
CA GLY A 241 -15.95 -3.98 36.23
C GLY A 241 -16.63 -2.96 35.30
N LYS A 242 -17.90 -3.18 35.06
CA LYS A 242 -18.76 -2.40 34.16
C LYS A 242 -18.78 -0.90 34.47
N GLU A 243 -18.74 -0.52 35.72
CA GLU A 243 -18.76 0.88 36.19
C GLU A 243 -17.50 1.66 35.76
N ASN A 244 -16.41 0.95 35.45
CA ASN A 244 -15.13 1.52 35.01
C ASN A 244 -15.04 1.71 33.49
N ILE A 245 -15.98 1.18 32.71
CA ILE A 245 -15.98 1.26 31.24
C ILE A 245 -16.73 2.51 30.77
N GLU A 246 -16.11 3.29 29.90
CA GLU A 246 -16.72 4.42 29.19
C GLU A 246 -17.07 4.06 27.74
N SER A 247 -16.15 3.41 27.03
CA SER A 247 -16.42 2.95 25.66
C SER A 247 -15.77 1.60 25.37
N ILE A 248 -16.36 0.86 24.42
CA ILE A 248 -15.90 -0.46 23.99
C ILE A 248 -15.79 -0.47 22.48
N ASP A 249 -14.58 -0.64 21.97
CA ASP A 249 -14.27 -0.80 20.56
C ASP A 249 -13.28 -1.96 20.36
N ASN A 250 -13.08 -2.40 19.14
CA ASN A 250 -12.07 -3.39 18.82
C ASN A 250 -11.46 -3.16 17.43
N CYS A 251 -10.21 -3.55 17.25
CA CYS A 251 -9.61 -3.72 15.94
C CYS A 251 -9.50 -5.23 15.64
N ILE A 252 -8.73 -5.60 14.61
CA ILE A 252 -8.63 -6.99 14.13
C ILE A 252 -8.09 -7.95 15.19
N THR A 253 -7.29 -7.47 16.16
CA THR A 253 -6.62 -8.32 17.16
C THR A 253 -6.77 -7.84 18.61
N ARG A 254 -7.28 -6.61 18.83
CA ARG A 254 -7.30 -5.99 20.17
C ARG A 254 -8.67 -5.49 20.55
N LEU A 255 -9.10 -5.80 21.76
CA LEU A 255 -10.23 -5.15 22.42
C LEU A 255 -9.72 -3.81 22.98
N ARG A 256 -10.35 -2.70 22.62
CA ARG A 256 -10.01 -1.34 23.02
C ARG A 256 -11.07 -0.83 23.97
N LEU A 257 -10.63 -0.46 25.17
CA LEU A 257 -11.52 0.00 26.22
C LEU A 257 -11.11 1.42 26.66
N GLU A 258 -12.05 2.33 26.71
CA GLU A 258 -11.88 3.57 27.46
C GLU A 258 -12.40 3.37 28.87
N ILE A 259 -11.63 3.79 29.86
CA ILE A 259 -11.89 3.54 31.28
C ILE A 259 -11.84 4.83 32.07
N ARG A 260 -12.59 4.87 33.17
CA ARG A 260 -12.66 6.02 34.08
C ARG A 260 -11.46 6.09 35.01
N ASP A 261 -11.07 4.97 35.57
CA ASP A 261 -10.03 4.87 36.60
C ASP A 261 -9.05 3.76 36.27
N TYR A 262 -7.84 4.12 35.88
CA TYR A 262 -6.76 3.18 35.51
C TYR A 262 -6.21 2.40 36.71
N THR A 263 -6.38 2.88 37.94
CA THR A 263 -5.88 2.23 39.15
C THR A 263 -6.62 0.94 39.47
N LYS A 264 -7.82 0.77 38.94
CA LYS A 264 -8.66 -0.43 39.07
C LYS A 264 -8.28 -1.56 38.11
N VAL A 265 -7.32 -1.32 37.21
CA VAL A 265 -6.95 -2.32 36.19
C VAL A 265 -5.93 -3.30 36.75
N ASP A 266 -6.33 -4.55 36.87
CA ASP A 266 -5.47 -5.68 37.25
C ASP A 266 -5.03 -6.47 36.00
N GLU A 267 -3.82 -6.18 35.54
CA GLU A 267 -3.26 -6.86 34.36
C GLU A 267 -3.01 -8.36 34.57
N LYS A 268 -2.71 -8.78 35.81
CA LYS A 268 -2.51 -10.19 36.11
C LYS A 268 -3.80 -10.97 35.93
N LYS A 269 -4.90 -10.37 36.39
CA LYS A 269 -6.23 -10.94 36.22
C LYS A 269 -6.64 -10.98 34.75
N ILE A 270 -6.40 -9.92 33.98
CA ILE A 270 -6.70 -9.92 32.55
C ILE A 270 -5.88 -11.02 31.83
N LYS A 271 -4.60 -11.15 32.15
CA LYS A 271 -3.72 -12.18 31.55
C LYS A 271 -4.15 -13.61 31.90
N SER A 272 -4.82 -13.82 33.05
CA SER A 272 -5.33 -15.14 33.42
C SER A 272 -6.48 -15.63 32.51
N ALA A 273 -7.07 -14.75 31.72
CA ALA A 273 -8.04 -15.12 30.68
C ALA A 273 -7.41 -15.80 29.46
N GLY A 274 -6.10 -16.03 29.44
CA GLY A 274 -5.40 -16.60 28.29
C GLY A 274 -5.17 -15.61 27.14
N VAL A 275 -5.31 -14.29 27.40
CA VAL A 275 -5.05 -13.26 26.41
C VAL A 275 -3.54 -13.05 26.23
N ALA A 276 -3.13 -12.63 25.03
CA ALA A 276 -1.71 -12.49 24.69
C ALA A 276 -1.01 -11.35 25.43
N GLY A 277 -1.75 -10.31 25.84
CA GLY A 277 -1.19 -9.19 26.57
C GLY A 277 -2.17 -8.06 26.83
N VAL A 278 -1.69 -7.10 27.62
CA VAL A 278 -2.41 -5.87 27.95
C VAL A 278 -1.49 -4.69 27.69
N VAL A 279 -1.97 -3.69 26.96
CA VAL A 279 -1.25 -2.44 26.67
C VAL A 279 -2.06 -1.27 27.22
N ARG A 280 -1.39 -0.32 27.85
CA ARG A 280 -2.00 0.92 28.36
C ARG A 280 -1.42 2.14 27.65
N PRO A 281 -1.98 2.56 26.52
CA PRO A 281 -1.47 3.71 25.77
C PRO A 281 -1.60 5.05 26.53
N SER A 282 -2.59 5.12 27.43
CA SER A 282 -2.84 6.30 28.27
C SER A 282 -3.49 5.90 29.59
N GLN A 283 -3.68 6.88 30.49
CA GLN A 283 -4.40 6.66 31.75
C GLN A 283 -5.92 6.40 31.57
N LYS A 284 -6.44 6.60 30.36
CA LYS A 284 -7.87 6.38 30.06
C LYS A 284 -8.10 5.24 29.08
N THR A 285 -7.06 4.58 28.58
CA THR A 285 -7.20 3.57 27.54
C THR A 285 -6.48 2.29 27.92
N VAL A 286 -7.19 1.17 27.80
CA VAL A 286 -6.64 -0.18 27.94
C VAL A 286 -6.89 -0.94 26.65
N GLN A 287 -5.88 -1.62 26.14
CA GLN A 287 -5.98 -2.50 24.99
C GLN A 287 -5.62 -3.93 25.43
N VAL A 288 -6.55 -4.84 25.25
CA VAL A 288 -6.34 -6.26 25.54
C VAL A 288 -6.10 -7.00 24.24
N ILE A 289 -4.95 -7.65 24.09
CA ILE A 289 -4.55 -8.34 22.87
C ILE A 289 -5.12 -9.75 22.91
N ILE A 290 -6.10 -10.01 22.06
CA ILE A 290 -6.88 -11.26 22.03
C ILE A 290 -6.52 -12.10 20.79
N GLY A 291 -6.09 -11.45 19.70
CA GLY A 291 -5.84 -12.08 18.41
C GLY A 291 -7.08 -12.07 17.51
N THR A 292 -7.09 -12.95 16.51
CA THR A 292 -8.13 -12.98 15.45
C THR A 292 -9.56 -13.28 15.96
N GLN A 293 -9.69 -13.74 17.19
CA GLN A 293 -10.98 -14.06 17.84
C GLN A 293 -11.57 -12.87 18.61
N VAL A 294 -10.94 -11.69 18.52
CA VAL A 294 -11.34 -10.48 19.27
C VAL A 294 -12.80 -10.10 19.08
N GLN A 295 -13.36 -10.28 17.89
CA GLN A 295 -14.75 -9.92 17.61
C GLN A 295 -15.71 -10.72 18.48
N PHE A 296 -15.50 -12.01 18.64
CA PHE A 296 -16.36 -12.86 19.50
C PHE A 296 -16.28 -12.45 20.97
N VAL A 297 -15.09 -12.14 21.46
CA VAL A 297 -14.92 -11.67 22.84
C VAL A 297 -15.51 -10.26 23.02
N ALA A 298 -15.36 -9.37 22.04
CA ALA A 298 -15.95 -8.03 22.11
C ALA A 298 -17.47 -8.05 22.13
N ASP A 299 -18.09 -8.96 21.38
CA ASP A 299 -19.54 -9.11 21.36
C ASP A 299 -20.07 -9.62 22.71
N GLU A 300 -19.40 -10.61 23.33
CA GLU A 300 -19.73 -11.08 24.67
C GLU A 300 -19.47 -10.01 25.73
N PHE A 301 -18.34 -9.28 25.63
CA PHE A 301 -18.01 -8.17 26.52
C PHE A 301 -19.07 -7.07 26.49
N LYS A 302 -19.55 -6.69 25.30
CA LYS A 302 -20.65 -5.72 25.14
C LYS A 302 -21.94 -6.21 25.75
N LYS A 303 -22.23 -7.52 25.70
CA LYS A 303 -23.44 -8.11 26.37
C LYS A 303 -23.34 -8.01 27.89
N LEU A 304 -22.15 -8.26 28.46
CA LEU A 304 -21.93 -8.17 29.90
C LEU A 304 -21.96 -6.72 30.43
N CYS A 305 -21.72 -5.74 29.57
CA CYS A 305 -21.78 -4.31 29.93
C CYS A 305 -23.15 -3.66 29.77
N LYS A 306 -24.09 -4.33 29.10
CA LYS A 306 -25.51 -3.90 29.04
C LYS A 306 -26.21 -4.19 30.33
#